data_4f6349010d626b81e78e7ebc16b816bf
#
_entry.id   4f6349010d626b81e78e7ebc16b816bf
#
_cell.length_a   1.000
_cell.length_b   1.000
_cell.length_c   1.000
_cell.angle_alpha   90.00
_cell.angle_beta   90.00
_cell.angle_gamma   90.00
#
_symmetry.space_group_name_H-M   'P 1'
#
loop_
_entity.id
_entity.type
_entity.pdbx_description
1 polymer ?
#
loop_
_entity_poly.entity_id
_entity_poly.type
_entity_poly.pdbx_seq_one_letter_code
_entity_poly.pdbx_strand_id
1 'polypeptide(L)'
;MTFDFLIYAVVAPTLVIITVIDIEHQIIPDVITLPGIVLGLAAGSYTIGYIDSFSGFLLGGGLFYLLAVLSNGGMGGGDIKYIAAAGALVGWQKVLLIIFIGAILGSFVGLFQIAVQKKSRKSLIPFGPFLAAATLITLFYGNLLIKLYIENLAS
;
A
#
# COMPACT_ATOMS: atom_id res chain seq x y z
N MET A 1 -23.77 -1.58 0.91
CA MET A 1 -23.34 -2.30 2.14
C MET A 1 -22.75 -3.69 1.86
N THR A 2 -23.36 -4.49 1.01
CA THR A 2 -22.91 -5.89 0.79
C THR A 2 -21.59 -6.00 0.01
N PHE A 3 -21.35 -5.13 -0.97
CA PHE A 3 -20.17 -5.21 -1.85
C PHE A 3 -18.90 -4.72 -1.13
N ASP A 4 -18.99 -3.61 -0.40
CA ASP A 4 -17.86 -3.12 0.41
C ASP A 4 -17.45 -4.14 1.48
N PHE A 5 -18.42 -4.80 2.10
CA PHE A 5 -18.15 -5.87 3.06
C PHE A 5 -17.38 -7.03 2.43
N LEU A 6 -17.76 -7.45 1.21
CA LEU A 6 -17.04 -8.51 0.49
C LEU A 6 -15.61 -8.11 0.17
N ILE A 7 -15.38 -6.85 -0.24
CA ILE A 7 -14.03 -6.33 -0.46
C ILE A 7 -13.21 -6.43 0.83
N TYR A 8 -13.74 -5.93 1.94
CA TYR A 8 -13.02 -5.97 3.22
C TYR A 8 -12.77 -7.40 3.71
N ALA A 9 -13.74 -8.30 3.52
CA ALA A 9 -13.62 -9.71 3.90
C ALA A 9 -12.53 -10.46 3.10
N VAL A 10 -12.23 -10.04 1.88
CA VAL A 10 -11.15 -10.61 1.06
C VAL A 10 -9.83 -9.89 1.32
N VAL A 11 -9.85 -8.56 1.35
CA VAL A 11 -8.63 -7.76 1.46
C VAL A 11 -7.97 -7.94 2.83
N ALA A 12 -8.71 -7.86 3.93
CA ALA A 12 -8.11 -7.92 5.26
C ALA A 12 -7.32 -9.22 5.54
N PRO A 13 -7.86 -10.44 5.27
CA PRO A 13 -7.07 -11.65 5.39
C PRO A 13 -5.85 -11.69 4.46
N THR A 14 -6.00 -11.18 3.22
CA THR A 14 -4.90 -11.12 2.25
C THR A 14 -3.75 -10.25 2.77
N LEU A 15 -4.06 -9.12 3.41
CA LEU A 15 -3.05 -8.24 4.02
C LEU A 15 -2.31 -8.91 5.18
N VAL A 16 -3.02 -9.72 5.97
CA VAL A 16 -2.39 -10.52 7.04
C VAL A 16 -1.43 -11.55 6.42
N ILE A 17 -1.85 -12.27 5.39
CA ILE A 17 -1.01 -13.26 4.70
C ILE A 17 0.24 -12.59 4.11
N ILE A 18 0.08 -11.46 3.40
CA ILE A 18 1.21 -10.68 2.86
C ILE A 18 2.17 -10.28 3.97
N THR A 19 1.65 -9.80 5.09
CA THR A 19 2.45 -9.37 6.24
C THR A 19 3.30 -10.52 6.78
N VAL A 20 2.71 -11.70 6.99
CA VAL A 20 3.42 -12.87 7.50
C VAL A 20 4.51 -13.32 6.52
N ILE A 21 4.16 -13.46 5.23
CA ILE A 21 5.12 -13.89 4.21
C ILE A 21 6.28 -12.88 4.08
N ASP A 22 5.99 -11.59 4.10
CA ASP A 22 7.04 -10.56 3.95
C ASP A 22 7.95 -10.48 5.18
N ILE A 23 7.43 -10.71 6.39
CA ILE A 23 8.26 -10.79 7.61
C ILE A 23 9.20 -12.00 7.56
N GLU A 24 8.72 -13.15 7.08
CA GLU A 24 9.50 -14.40 7.08
C GLU A 24 10.46 -14.49 5.89
N HIS A 25 10.03 -14.08 4.71
CA HIS A 25 10.73 -14.33 3.44
C HIS A 25 11.21 -13.05 2.73
N GLN A 26 10.77 -11.86 3.17
CA GLN A 26 11.06 -10.56 2.56
C GLN A 26 10.66 -10.49 1.08
N ILE A 27 9.53 -11.13 0.75
CA ILE A 27 8.94 -11.12 -0.58
C ILE A 27 7.42 -10.99 -0.48
N ILE A 28 6.82 -10.30 -1.45
CA ILE A 28 5.38 -10.32 -1.67
C ILE A 28 5.12 -11.19 -2.90
N PRO A 29 4.44 -12.36 -2.77
CA PRO A 29 4.28 -13.31 -3.86
C PRO A 29 3.44 -12.78 -5.02
N ASP A 30 3.88 -13.04 -6.24
CA ASP A 30 3.15 -12.65 -7.46
C ASP A 30 1.79 -13.34 -7.58
N VAL A 31 1.63 -14.52 -6.98
CA VAL A 31 0.37 -15.26 -6.93
C VAL A 31 -0.73 -14.49 -6.17
N ILE A 32 -0.35 -13.53 -5.33
CA ILE A 32 -1.28 -12.64 -4.62
C ILE A 32 -1.40 -11.30 -5.35
N THR A 33 -0.26 -10.71 -5.75
CA THR A 33 -0.24 -9.34 -6.29
C THR A 33 -0.82 -9.25 -7.69
N LEU A 34 -0.57 -10.21 -8.57
CA LEU A 34 -1.10 -10.18 -9.93
C LEU A 34 -2.62 -10.34 -9.99
N PRO A 35 -3.23 -11.37 -9.34
CA PRO A 35 -4.68 -11.40 -9.20
C PRO A 35 -5.24 -10.18 -8.46
N GLY A 36 -4.51 -9.66 -7.47
CA GLY A 36 -4.85 -8.45 -6.74
C GLY A 36 -4.99 -7.22 -7.64
N ILE A 37 -4.13 -7.05 -8.65
CA ILE A 37 -4.25 -5.98 -9.64
C ILE A 37 -5.53 -6.14 -10.47
N VAL A 38 -5.79 -7.35 -11.00
CA VAL A 38 -6.97 -7.60 -11.82
C VAL A 38 -8.26 -7.39 -11.02
N LEU A 39 -8.33 -7.97 -9.82
CA LEU A 39 -9.49 -7.83 -8.92
C LEU A 39 -9.62 -6.38 -8.43
N GLY A 40 -8.50 -5.71 -8.15
CA GLY A 40 -8.49 -4.31 -7.75
C GLY A 40 -9.05 -3.40 -8.84
N LEU A 41 -8.64 -3.58 -10.09
CA LEU A 41 -9.18 -2.83 -11.24
C LEU A 41 -10.67 -3.13 -11.44
N ALA A 42 -11.08 -4.39 -11.36
CA ALA A 42 -12.49 -4.77 -11.54
C ALA A 42 -13.37 -4.20 -10.41
N ALA A 43 -13.00 -4.45 -9.15
CA ALA A 43 -13.75 -3.96 -7.99
C ALA A 43 -13.70 -2.43 -7.87
N GLY A 44 -12.53 -1.84 -8.06
CA GLY A 44 -12.34 -0.38 -8.01
C GLY A 44 -13.13 0.34 -9.10
N SER A 45 -13.12 -0.17 -10.32
CA SER A 45 -13.93 0.41 -11.41
C SER A 45 -15.43 0.41 -11.09
N TYR A 46 -15.89 -0.59 -10.35
CA TYR A 46 -17.29 -0.69 -9.93
C TYR A 46 -17.63 0.21 -8.73
N THR A 47 -16.69 0.41 -7.79
CA THR A 47 -16.93 1.15 -6.52
C THR A 47 -16.62 2.63 -6.60
N ILE A 48 -15.51 3.01 -7.23
CA ILE A 48 -14.99 4.38 -7.29
C ILE A 48 -14.97 4.96 -8.71
N GLY A 49 -15.27 4.14 -9.71
CA GLY A 49 -15.22 4.52 -11.13
C GLY A 49 -13.90 4.16 -11.81
N TYR A 50 -13.99 3.93 -13.10
CA TYR A 50 -12.90 3.42 -13.92
C TYR A 50 -11.68 4.36 -13.93
N ILE A 51 -11.92 5.68 -14.02
CA ILE A 51 -10.83 6.67 -14.09
C ILE A 51 -10.04 6.69 -12.79
N ASP A 52 -10.72 6.72 -11.64
CA ASP A 52 -10.05 6.75 -10.33
C ASP A 52 -9.32 5.44 -10.03
N SER A 53 -9.90 4.30 -10.40
CA SER A 53 -9.27 2.99 -10.26
C SER A 53 -8.00 2.90 -11.10
N PHE A 54 -8.07 3.26 -12.38
CA PHE A 54 -6.94 3.19 -13.28
C PHE A 54 -5.84 4.22 -12.95
N SER A 55 -6.23 5.44 -12.58
CA SER A 55 -5.26 6.46 -12.13
C SER A 55 -4.57 6.05 -10.82
N GLY A 56 -5.27 5.43 -9.90
CA GLY A 56 -4.69 4.88 -8.67
C GLY A 56 -3.69 3.76 -8.95
N PHE A 57 -4.02 2.84 -9.87
CA PHE A 57 -3.11 1.80 -10.35
C PHE A 57 -1.82 2.39 -10.93
N LEU A 58 -1.96 3.33 -11.87
CA LEU A 58 -0.81 3.95 -12.53
C LEU A 58 0.03 4.78 -11.56
N LEU A 59 -0.60 5.55 -10.70
CA LEU A 59 0.10 6.42 -9.75
C LEU A 59 0.83 5.59 -8.71
N GLY A 60 0.17 4.60 -8.09
CA GLY A 60 0.79 3.74 -7.10
C GLY A 60 1.94 2.93 -7.69
N GLY A 61 1.66 2.15 -8.72
CA GLY A 61 2.67 1.32 -9.39
C GLY A 61 3.78 2.14 -10.05
N GLY A 62 3.43 3.22 -10.72
CA GLY A 62 4.37 4.11 -11.40
C GLY A 62 5.32 4.83 -10.45
N LEU A 63 4.80 5.36 -9.33
CA LEU A 63 5.63 6.03 -8.33
C LEU A 63 6.64 5.06 -7.70
N PHE A 64 6.18 3.87 -7.31
CA PHE A 64 7.07 2.86 -6.72
C PHE A 64 8.06 2.28 -7.74
N TYR A 65 7.64 2.12 -8.99
CA TYR A 65 8.56 1.75 -10.06
C TYR A 65 9.65 2.82 -10.27
N LEU A 66 9.27 4.09 -10.29
CA LEU A 66 10.22 5.20 -10.40
C LEU A 66 11.21 5.21 -9.22
N LEU A 67 10.71 5.03 -7.98
CA LEU A 67 11.57 4.93 -6.79
C LEU A 67 12.51 3.72 -6.87
N ALA A 68 12.07 2.58 -7.39
CA ALA A 68 12.92 1.41 -7.60
C ALA A 68 14.05 1.67 -8.60
N VAL A 69 13.76 2.36 -9.71
CA VAL A 69 14.75 2.76 -10.71
C VAL A 69 15.75 3.75 -10.11
N LEU A 70 15.26 4.79 -9.43
CA LEU A 70 16.12 5.83 -8.83
C LEU A 70 16.99 5.30 -7.69
N SER A 71 16.52 4.29 -6.97
CA SER A 71 17.27 3.64 -5.88
C SER A 71 18.19 2.50 -6.33
N ASN A 72 18.36 2.30 -7.65
CA ASN A 72 19.14 1.20 -8.22
C ASN A 72 18.72 -0.19 -7.69
N GLY A 73 17.42 -0.44 -7.63
CA GLY A 73 16.86 -1.70 -7.15
C GLY A 73 16.71 -1.79 -5.63
N GLY A 74 16.75 -0.67 -4.92
CA GLY A 74 16.56 -0.63 -3.46
C GLY A 74 15.12 -0.91 -2.99
N MET A 75 14.18 -1.13 -3.92
CA MET A 75 12.79 -1.44 -3.63
C MET A 75 12.39 -2.78 -4.25
N GLY A 76 11.65 -3.61 -3.51
CA GLY A 76 11.19 -4.91 -3.96
C GLY A 76 10.14 -4.82 -5.08
N GLY A 77 10.26 -5.68 -6.10
CA GLY A 77 9.25 -5.75 -7.17
C GLY A 77 7.86 -6.14 -6.67
N GLY A 78 7.78 -6.85 -5.54
CA GLY A 78 6.54 -7.19 -4.86
C GLY A 78 5.80 -5.96 -4.32
N ASP A 79 6.53 -5.01 -3.72
CA ASP A 79 5.97 -3.75 -3.20
C ASP A 79 5.35 -2.91 -4.32
N ILE A 80 6.00 -2.86 -5.49
CA ILE A 80 5.48 -2.14 -6.67
C ILE A 80 4.13 -2.72 -7.10
N LYS A 81 4.05 -4.04 -7.24
CA LYS A 81 2.82 -4.74 -7.65
C LYS A 81 1.74 -4.63 -6.59
N TYR A 82 2.12 -4.73 -5.31
CA TYR A 82 1.21 -4.55 -4.19
C TYR A 82 0.54 -3.18 -4.21
N ILE A 83 1.35 -2.10 -4.29
CA ILE A 83 0.80 -0.73 -4.25
C ILE A 83 0.00 -0.39 -5.51
N ALA A 84 0.35 -1.00 -6.65
CA ALA A 84 -0.45 -0.92 -7.87
C ALA A 84 -1.83 -1.57 -7.68
N ALA A 85 -1.90 -2.75 -7.06
CA ALA A 85 -3.16 -3.44 -6.74
C ALA A 85 -4.00 -2.64 -5.73
N ALA A 86 -3.37 -2.13 -4.67
CA ALA A 86 -4.03 -1.28 -3.69
C ALA A 86 -4.58 0.00 -4.34
N GLY A 87 -3.78 0.67 -5.17
CA GLY A 87 -4.19 1.88 -5.91
C GLY A 87 -5.37 1.63 -6.86
N ALA A 88 -5.37 0.48 -7.55
CA ALA A 88 -6.49 0.05 -8.39
C ALA A 88 -7.80 -0.08 -7.60
N LEU A 89 -7.73 -0.56 -6.36
CA LEU A 89 -8.89 -0.77 -5.51
C LEU A 89 -9.42 0.52 -4.88
N VAL A 90 -8.51 1.40 -4.41
CA VAL A 90 -8.89 2.55 -3.57
C VAL A 90 -8.84 3.90 -4.27
N GLY A 91 -8.22 3.97 -5.46
CA GLY A 91 -8.04 5.20 -6.24
C GLY A 91 -6.82 6.03 -5.86
N TRP A 92 -6.57 7.07 -6.66
CA TRP A 92 -5.33 7.85 -6.59
C TRP A 92 -5.13 8.63 -5.28
N GLN A 93 -6.18 9.19 -4.71
CA GLN A 93 -6.08 9.95 -3.45
C GLN A 93 -5.70 9.04 -2.27
N LYS A 94 -6.37 7.90 -2.18
CA LYS A 94 -6.16 6.96 -1.09
C LYS A 94 -4.84 6.20 -1.23
N VAL A 95 -4.37 5.91 -2.44
CA VAL A 95 -3.05 5.27 -2.62
C VAL A 95 -1.92 6.18 -2.19
N LEU A 96 -2.02 7.50 -2.41
CA LEU A 96 -1.06 8.46 -1.86
C LEU A 96 -1.05 8.44 -0.33
N LEU A 97 -2.23 8.35 0.28
CA LEU A 97 -2.35 8.23 1.74
C LEU A 97 -1.71 6.93 2.25
N ILE A 98 -1.92 5.80 1.56
CA ILE A 98 -1.27 4.52 1.88
C ILE A 98 0.26 4.66 1.83
N ILE A 99 0.78 5.25 0.76
CA ILE A 99 2.22 5.47 0.58
C ILE A 99 2.78 6.34 1.70
N PHE A 100 2.10 7.43 2.03
CA PHE A 100 2.51 8.36 3.07
C PHE A 100 2.52 7.72 4.46
N ILE A 101 1.42 7.05 4.85
CA ILE A 101 1.33 6.35 6.15
C ILE A 101 2.35 5.21 6.20
N GLY A 102 2.47 4.40 5.15
CA GLY A 102 3.43 3.30 5.07
C GLY A 102 4.88 3.78 5.21
N ALA A 103 5.22 4.91 4.56
CA ALA A 103 6.54 5.53 4.68
C ALA A 103 6.83 6.03 6.11
N ILE A 104 5.85 6.66 6.76
CA ILE A 104 5.98 7.08 8.17
C ILE A 104 6.23 5.88 9.08
N LEU A 105 5.38 4.84 8.99
CA LEU A 105 5.50 3.64 9.81
C LEU A 105 6.84 2.93 9.59
N GLY A 106 7.22 2.73 8.32
CA GLY A 106 8.48 2.11 7.95
C GLY A 106 9.70 2.91 8.41
N SER A 107 9.65 4.24 8.27
CA SER A 107 10.74 5.12 8.73
C SER A 107 10.88 5.10 10.25
N PHE A 108 9.76 5.12 10.98
CA PHE A 108 9.78 5.08 12.44
C PHE A 108 10.42 3.78 12.96
N VAL A 109 9.99 2.63 12.42
CA VAL A 109 10.55 1.33 12.80
C VAL A 109 12.01 1.19 12.35
N GLY A 110 12.34 1.69 11.15
CA GLY A 110 13.72 1.68 10.66
C GLY A 110 14.67 2.49 11.54
N LEU A 111 14.28 3.69 11.91
CA LEU A 111 15.06 4.53 12.82
C LEU A 111 15.20 3.90 14.21
N PHE A 112 14.12 3.30 14.72
CA PHE A 112 14.16 2.59 16.00
C PHE A 112 15.13 1.39 15.97
N GLN A 113 15.14 0.60 14.90
CA GLN A 113 16.06 -0.53 14.74
C GLN A 113 17.53 -0.07 14.68
N ILE A 114 17.80 1.04 13.98
CA ILE A 114 19.16 1.60 13.92
C ILE A 114 19.59 2.11 15.31
N ALA A 115 18.72 2.88 15.97
CA ALA A 115 19.05 3.53 17.25
C ALA A 115 19.22 2.54 18.42
N VAL A 116 18.31 1.55 18.50
CA VAL A 116 18.24 0.64 19.67
C VAL A 116 18.96 -0.68 19.41
N GLN A 117 18.76 -1.28 18.23
CA GLN A 117 19.31 -2.61 17.92
C GLN A 117 20.68 -2.56 17.25
N LYS A 118 21.24 -1.37 17.02
CA LYS A 118 22.53 -1.16 16.32
C LYS A 118 22.63 -1.91 14.99
N LYS A 119 21.49 -2.18 14.35
CA LYS A 119 21.47 -2.83 13.04
C LYS A 119 22.11 -1.92 11.99
N SER A 120 22.79 -2.52 11.04
CA SER A 120 23.38 -1.78 9.93
C SER A 120 22.28 -1.08 9.12
N ARG A 121 22.57 0.11 8.58
CA ARG A 121 21.70 0.81 7.64
C ARG A 121 21.36 -0.01 6.37
N LYS A 122 22.10 -1.12 6.14
CA LYS A 122 21.88 -2.04 5.02
C LYS A 122 21.02 -3.25 5.40
N SER A 123 20.51 -3.34 6.66
CA SER A 123 19.59 -4.42 7.01
C SER A 123 18.29 -4.22 6.27
N LEU A 124 17.89 -5.24 5.52
CA LEU A 124 16.61 -5.23 4.80
C LEU A 124 15.48 -5.28 5.84
N ILE A 125 14.60 -4.28 5.78
CA ILE A 125 13.40 -4.22 6.61
C ILE A 125 12.24 -4.55 5.68
N PRO A 126 11.43 -5.58 5.99
CA PRO A 126 10.26 -5.89 5.17
C PRO A 126 9.31 -4.69 5.16
N PHE A 127 8.98 -4.19 3.98
CA PHE A 127 8.15 -2.99 3.82
C PHE A 127 6.66 -3.34 3.71
N GLY A 128 6.34 -4.56 3.28
CA GLY A 128 4.98 -5.06 3.14
C GLY A 128 4.09 -4.92 4.38
N PRO A 129 4.56 -5.21 5.60
CA PRO A 129 3.78 -5.03 6.83
C PRO A 129 3.31 -3.58 7.03
N PHE A 130 4.16 -2.60 6.70
CA PHE A 130 3.82 -1.18 6.84
C PHE A 130 2.82 -0.73 5.77
N LEU A 131 2.98 -1.24 4.54
CA LEU A 131 2.00 -1.02 3.48
C LEU A 131 0.66 -1.67 3.80
N ALA A 132 0.67 -2.89 4.35
CA ALA A 132 -0.54 -3.59 4.75
C ALA A 132 -1.30 -2.84 5.87
N ALA A 133 -0.59 -2.40 6.91
CA ALA A 133 -1.16 -1.59 7.97
C ALA A 133 -1.72 -0.26 7.45
N ALA A 134 -0.97 0.44 6.58
CA ALA A 134 -1.40 1.67 5.94
C ALA A 134 -2.64 1.46 5.07
N THR A 135 -2.72 0.34 4.35
CA THR A 135 -3.90 -0.01 3.54
C THR A 135 -5.12 -0.24 4.42
N LEU A 136 -5.01 -0.98 5.52
CA LEU A 136 -6.11 -1.16 6.47
C LEU A 136 -6.59 0.17 7.04
N ILE A 137 -5.67 1.01 7.52
CA ILE A 137 -6.00 2.34 8.05
C ILE A 137 -6.75 3.17 6.99
N THR A 138 -6.26 3.15 5.76
CA THR A 138 -6.86 3.92 4.66
C THR A 138 -8.21 3.38 4.23
N LEU A 139 -8.42 2.07 4.25
CA LEU A 139 -9.71 1.48 3.93
C LEU A 139 -10.80 1.91 4.93
N PHE A 140 -10.48 1.95 6.22
CA PHE A 140 -11.44 2.32 7.25
C PHE A 140 -11.57 3.83 7.47
N TYR A 141 -10.46 4.55 7.43
CA TYR A 141 -10.40 5.96 7.83
C TYR A 141 -10.00 6.92 6.70
N GLY A 142 -9.71 6.43 5.50
CA GLY A 142 -9.16 7.24 4.41
C GLY A 142 -10.04 8.42 4.02
N ASN A 143 -11.37 8.23 3.93
CA ASN A 143 -12.29 9.32 3.62
C ASN A 143 -12.30 10.41 4.71
N LEU A 144 -12.24 10.00 5.97
CA LEU A 144 -12.17 10.94 7.12
C LEU A 144 -10.86 11.73 7.10
N LEU A 145 -9.73 11.04 6.89
CA LEU A 145 -8.41 11.67 6.87
C LEU A 145 -8.25 12.67 5.72
N ILE A 146 -8.73 12.31 4.53
CA ILE A 146 -8.71 13.19 3.36
C ILE A 146 -9.61 14.41 3.61
N LYS A 147 -10.80 14.21 4.16
CA LYS A 147 -11.73 15.29 4.48
C LYS A 147 -11.12 16.28 5.48
N LEU A 148 -10.56 15.79 6.59
CA LEU A 148 -9.90 16.62 7.59
C LEU A 148 -8.72 17.41 7.01
N TYR A 149 -7.95 16.79 6.10
CA TYR A 149 -6.85 17.47 5.44
C TYR A 149 -7.33 18.61 4.54
N ILE A 150 -8.37 18.39 3.74
CA ILE A 150 -8.92 19.41 2.84
C ILE A 150 -9.57 20.55 3.64
N GLU A 151 -10.33 20.25 4.68
CA GLU A 151 -11.00 21.27 5.53
C GLU A 151 -9.98 22.17 6.24
N ASN A 152 -8.86 21.60 6.73
CA ASN A 152 -7.81 22.40 7.36
C ASN A 152 -6.96 23.24 6.37
N LEU A 153 -6.95 22.87 5.07
CA LEU A 153 -6.28 23.69 4.05
C LEU A 153 -7.18 24.82 3.53
N ALA A 154 -8.51 24.69 3.68
CA ALA A 154 -9.48 25.67 3.21
C ALA A 154 -9.83 26.73 4.26
N SER A 155 -9.32 26.57 5.50
CA SER A 155 -9.44 27.53 6.60
C SER A 155 -8.23 28.44 6.70
#